data_ce715c426a1e76bba67c0b28950d39f7
#
_entry.id   ce715c426a1e76bba67c0b28950d39f7
#
_cell.length_a   1.000
_cell.length_b   1.000
_cell.length_c   1.000
_cell.angle_alpha   90.00
_cell.angle_beta   90.00
_cell.angle_gamma   90.00
#
_symmetry.space_group_name_H-M   'P 1'
#
loop_
_entity.id
_entity.type
_entity.pdbx_description
1 polymer ?
#
loop_
_entity_poly.entity_id
_entity_poly.type
_entity_poly.pdbx_seq_one_letter_code
_entity_poly.pdbx_strand_id
1 'polypeptide(L)'
;VRGRLGGVFQNTDSKVPVFERFWVGGMDTIRGYSFSDLSPRDYKYNGDQIGGDRMGVANLEYIWTFQKELGLAIVPFVDSGFNIDSKTMGQDVDKYIVASSGLELRWRSPMGDLRIAYGIPMVQDYDKDMPSGRIEFSMGQFF
;
A
#
# COMPACT_ATOMS: atom_id res chain seq x y z
N VAL A 1 -2.61 -15.57 0.84
CA VAL A 1 -2.52 -14.61 1.96
C VAL A 1 -1.07 -14.17 2.07
N ARG A 2 -0.85 -12.85 2.16
CA ARG A 2 0.48 -12.26 2.36
C ARG A 2 0.40 -11.24 3.49
N GLY A 3 1.37 -11.25 4.39
CA GLY A 3 1.52 -10.24 5.42
C GLY A 3 2.96 -9.76 5.51
N ARG A 4 3.15 -8.46 5.73
CA ARG A 4 4.47 -7.84 5.95
C ARG A 4 4.39 -6.89 7.14
N LEU A 5 5.36 -6.99 8.04
CA LEU A 5 5.54 -6.08 9.16
C LEU A 5 6.94 -5.51 9.09
N GLY A 6 7.09 -4.22 9.28
CA GLY A 6 8.37 -3.54 9.32
C GLY A 6 8.42 -2.52 10.44
N GLY A 7 9.57 -2.38 11.06
CA GLY A 7 9.85 -1.35 12.05
C GLY A 7 11.32 -0.96 12.00
N VAL A 8 11.60 0.34 12.02
CA VAL A 8 12.94 0.91 12.19
C VAL A 8 12.99 1.60 13.54
N PHE A 9 13.97 1.21 14.34
CA PHE A 9 14.18 1.77 15.67
C PHE A 9 15.52 2.50 15.69
N GLN A 10 15.51 3.73 16.14
CA GLN A 10 16.75 4.47 16.40
C GLN A 10 17.17 4.35 17.86
N ASN A 11 18.48 4.24 18.03
CA ASN A 11 19.13 4.13 19.34
C ASN A 11 19.51 5.51 19.93
N THR A 12 19.18 6.60 19.25
CA THR A 12 19.49 7.98 19.64
C THR A 12 18.29 8.90 19.42
N ASP A 13 18.25 10.05 20.09
CA ASP A 13 17.18 11.07 20.00
C ASP A 13 17.04 11.74 18.62
N SER A 14 17.83 11.34 17.65
CA SER A 14 17.74 11.85 16.28
C SER A 14 16.55 11.22 15.51
N LYS A 15 16.02 11.94 14.52
CA LYS A 15 14.93 11.43 13.66
C LYS A 15 15.48 10.40 12.67
N VAL A 16 14.72 9.32 12.40
CA VAL A 16 15.03 8.37 11.32
C VAL A 16 15.17 9.13 10.00
N PRO A 17 16.27 8.97 9.26
CA PRO A 17 16.43 9.60 7.95
C PRO A 17 15.30 9.21 7.01
N VAL A 18 14.83 10.12 6.17
CA VAL A 18 13.68 9.92 5.27
C VAL A 18 13.88 8.74 4.31
N PHE A 19 15.11 8.45 3.92
CA PHE A 19 15.43 7.34 3.02
C PHE A 19 15.38 5.95 3.69
N GLU A 20 15.36 5.89 5.02
CA GLU A 20 15.21 4.63 5.79
C GLU A 20 13.75 4.40 6.25
N ARG A 21 12.85 5.33 5.94
CA ARG A 21 11.45 5.26 6.36
C ARG A 21 10.61 4.42 5.42
N PHE A 22 9.52 3.89 5.95
CA PHE A 22 8.56 3.11 5.18
C PHE A 22 7.59 4.01 4.42
N TRP A 23 7.33 3.61 3.18
CA TRP A 23 6.34 4.22 2.30
C TRP A 23 5.29 3.16 1.96
N VAL A 24 4.02 3.48 2.19
CA VAL A 24 2.90 2.58 1.98
C VAL A 24 1.91 3.23 1.01
N GLY A 25 1.40 2.44 0.10
CA GLY A 25 0.52 2.80 -1.01
C GLY A 25 1.02 2.21 -2.33
N GLY A 26 0.10 1.96 -3.25
CA GLY A 26 0.41 1.42 -4.57
C GLY A 26 0.39 -0.11 -4.66
N MET A 27 0.68 -0.59 -5.86
CA MET A 27 0.51 -1.97 -6.35
C MET A 27 1.16 -3.04 -5.48
N ASP A 28 2.27 -2.72 -4.81
CA ASP A 28 3.06 -3.69 -4.04
C ASP A 28 2.72 -3.72 -2.55
N THR A 29 1.91 -2.79 -2.09
CA THR A 29 1.52 -2.68 -0.68
C THR A 29 -0.01 -2.68 -0.53
N ILE A 30 -0.67 -1.55 -0.70
CA ILE A 30 -2.13 -1.41 -0.61
C ILE A 30 -2.62 -0.79 -1.90
N ARG A 31 -3.22 -1.61 -2.75
CA ARG A 31 -3.75 -1.21 -4.06
C ARG A 31 -4.93 -0.26 -3.90
N GLY A 32 -5.09 0.67 -4.85
CA GLY A 32 -6.13 1.70 -4.79
C GLY A 32 -5.69 3.00 -4.09
N TYR A 33 -4.56 3.00 -3.42
CA TYR A 33 -3.91 4.18 -2.88
C TYR A 33 -2.63 4.50 -3.68
N SER A 34 -2.35 5.78 -3.91
CA SER A 34 -1.11 6.20 -4.55
C SER A 34 0.11 5.83 -3.72
N PHE A 35 1.26 5.68 -4.38
CA PHE A 35 2.52 5.55 -3.67
C PHE A 35 2.67 6.73 -2.70
N SER A 36 2.97 6.43 -1.45
CA SER A 36 3.10 7.40 -0.36
C SER A 36 1.82 8.06 0.18
N ASP A 37 0.64 7.85 -0.39
CA ASP A 37 -0.61 8.46 0.11
C ASP A 37 -0.87 8.16 1.60
N LEU A 38 -0.43 6.98 2.04
CA LEU A 38 -0.59 6.49 3.40
C LEU A 38 0.62 6.81 4.30
N SER A 39 1.44 7.76 3.88
CA SER A 39 2.59 8.17 4.66
C SER A 39 2.26 9.31 5.61
N PRO A 40 2.76 9.26 6.86
CA PRO A 40 2.64 10.36 7.80
C PRO A 40 3.14 11.68 7.21
N ARG A 41 2.47 12.77 7.54
CA ARG A 41 2.82 14.13 7.10
C ARG A 41 3.36 14.95 8.26
N ASP A 42 4.37 15.74 7.99
CA ASP A 42 4.88 16.70 8.96
C ASP A 42 4.19 18.06 8.79
N TYR A 43 3.11 18.27 9.52
CA TYR A 43 2.36 19.54 9.49
C TYR A 43 3.16 20.72 10.04
N LYS A 44 4.29 20.47 10.71
CA LYS A 44 5.17 21.53 11.23
C LYS A 44 6.06 22.12 10.12
N TYR A 45 6.29 21.40 9.04
CA TYR A 45 7.13 21.77 7.91
C TYR A 45 6.39 21.58 6.59
N ASN A 46 5.39 22.40 6.30
CA ASN A 46 4.60 22.45 5.05
C ASN A 46 3.70 21.24 4.75
N GLY A 47 3.55 20.26 5.63
CA GLY A 47 2.71 19.09 5.37
C GLY A 47 3.31 18.08 4.38
N ASP A 48 4.62 18.09 4.22
CA ASP A 48 5.33 17.14 3.38
C ASP A 48 5.22 15.71 3.93
N GLN A 49 5.15 14.75 3.03
CA GLN A 49 5.13 13.33 3.40
C GLN A 49 6.53 12.93 3.87
N ILE A 50 6.59 12.35 5.06
CA ILE A 50 7.86 11.99 5.71
C ILE A 50 8.10 10.48 5.83
N GLY A 51 7.13 9.65 5.42
CA GLY A 51 7.20 8.21 5.66
C GLY A 51 7.03 7.84 7.13
N GLY A 52 6.81 6.55 7.40
CA GLY A 52 6.66 6.02 8.76
C GLY A 52 7.88 5.26 9.26
N ASP A 53 8.00 5.12 10.56
CA ASP A 53 9.01 4.26 11.19
C ASP A 53 8.47 2.85 11.48
N ARG A 54 7.15 2.67 11.42
CA ARG A 54 6.47 1.38 11.56
C ARG A 54 5.42 1.21 10.49
N MET A 55 5.40 0.03 9.87
CA MET A 55 4.39 -0.34 8.90
C MET A 55 3.86 -1.74 9.13
N GLY A 56 2.61 -1.96 8.75
CA GLY A 56 2.04 -3.28 8.61
C GLY A 56 1.17 -3.33 7.37
N VAL A 57 1.30 -4.39 6.60
CA VAL A 57 0.51 -4.64 5.39
C VAL A 57 0.03 -6.08 5.39
N ALA A 58 -1.26 -6.27 5.15
CA ALA A 58 -1.87 -7.57 4.97
C ALA A 58 -2.64 -7.59 3.65
N ASN A 59 -2.35 -8.56 2.81
CA ASN A 59 -2.98 -8.76 1.52
C ASN A 59 -3.68 -10.13 1.50
N LEU A 60 -4.95 -10.15 1.20
CA LEU A 60 -5.73 -11.35 0.94
C LEU A 60 -6.09 -11.38 -0.54
N GLU A 61 -5.68 -12.43 -1.23
CA GLU A 61 -5.88 -12.61 -2.66
C GLU A 61 -6.45 -13.98 -2.97
N TYR A 62 -7.38 -14.04 -3.92
CA TYR A 62 -7.84 -15.29 -4.53
C TYR A 62 -7.49 -15.29 -6.01
N ILE A 63 -6.60 -16.19 -6.42
CA ILE A 63 -6.10 -16.26 -7.80
C ILE A 63 -6.95 -17.26 -8.58
N TRP A 64 -7.73 -16.76 -9.54
CA TRP A 64 -8.51 -17.58 -10.46
C TRP A 64 -7.92 -17.49 -11.86
N THR A 65 -7.23 -18.57 -12.26
CA THR A 65 -6.67 -18.70 -13.61
C THR A 65 -7.74 -19.25 -14.54
N PHE A 66 -8.28 -18.40 -15.40
CA PHE A 66 -9.34 -18.77 -16.33
C PHE A 66 -8.81 -19.19 -17.71
N GLN A 67 -7.61 -18.76 -18.10
CA GLN A 67 -6.98 -19.14 -19.36
C GLN A 67 -5.51 -19.54 -19.10
N LYS A 68 -5.28 -20.82 -18.87
CA LYS A 68 -3.96 -21.36 -18.50
C LYS A 68 -2.95 -21.24 -19.63
N GLU A 69 -3.35 -21.46 -20.88
CA GLU A 69 -2.48 -21.40 -22.05
C GLU A 69 -1.91 -20.00 -22.30
N LEU A 70 -2.70 -18.97 -22.05
CA LEU A 70 -2.30 -17.58 -22.18
C LEU A 70 -1.74 -16.99 -20.87
N GLY A 71 -1.80 -17.74 -19.78
CA GLY A 71 -1.35 -17.27 -18.46
C GLY A 71 -2.19 -16.12 -17.89
N LEU A 72 -3.52 -16.13 -18.18
CA LEU A 72 -4.43 -15.09 -17.71
C LEU A 72 -5.14 -15.51 -16.41
N ALA A 73 -5.10 -14.63 -15.42
CA ALA A 73 -5.78 -14.82 -14.15
C ALA A 73 -6.47 -13.53 -13.69
N ILE A 74 -7.64 -13.69 -13.07
CA ILE A 74 -8.33 -12.64 -12.33
C ILE A 74 -8.08 -12.86 -10.84
N VAL A 75 -7.77 -11.79 -10.13
CA VAL A 75 -7.41 -11.85 -8.72
C VAL A 75 -8.23 -10.82 -7.95
N PRO A 76 -9.39 -11.21 -7.40
CA PRO A 76 -10.04 -10.40 -6.37
C PRO A 76 -9.12 -10.30 -5.15
N PHE A 77 -9.06 -9.12 -4.56
CA PHE A 77 -8.19 -8.85 -3.43
C PHE A 77 -8.85 -7.96 -2.37
N VAL A 78 -8.35 -8.11 -1.17
CA VAL A 78 -8.57 -7.18 -0.06
C VAL A 78 -7.20 -6.89 0.55
N ASP A 79 -6.83 -5.64 0.59
CA ASP A 79 -5.60 -5.16 1.19
C ASP A 79 -5.91 -4.30 2.41
N SER A 80 -5.10 -4.42 3.44
CA SER A 80 -5.20 -3.58 4.61
C SER A 80 -3.81 -3.29 5.18
N GLY A 81 -3.67 -2.18 5.87
CA GLY A 81 -2.40 -1.86 6.50
C GLY A 81 -2.38 -0.52 7.20
N PHE A 82 -1.23 -0.22 7.76
CA PHE A 82 -0.96 1.03 8.45
C PHE A 82 0.49 1.49 8.21
N ASN A 83 0.69 2.77 8.32
CA ASN A 83 2.03 3.39 8.29
C ASN A 83 2.06 4.53 9.33
N ILE A 84 2.89 4.40 10.33
CA ILE A 84 2.88 5.24 11.53
C ILE A 84 4.28 5.81 11.77
N ASP A 85 4.33 7.06 12.22
CA ASP A 85 5.52 7.67 12.81
C ASP A 85 5.37 7.73 14.33
N SER A 86 6.22 7.04 15.08
CA SER A 86 6.13 6.91 16.54
C SER A 86 6.25 8.25 17.29
N LYS A 87 6.82 9.28 16.66
CA LYS A 87 6.91 10.62 17.24
C LYS A 87 5.61 11.44 17.09
N THR A 88 4.76 11.06 16.13
CA THR A 88 3.46 11.69 15.91
C THR A 88 2.34 10.97 16.66
N MET A 89 2.64 9.86 17.29
CA MET A 89 1.74 8.92 17.95
C MET A 89 1.03 9.44 19.22
N GLY A 90 1.04 10.74 19.47
CA GLY A 90 0.33 11.31 20.62
C GLY A 90 -1.20 11.31 20.50
N GLN A 91 -1.78 10.95 19.34
CA GLN A 91 -3.21 11.02 19.08
C GLN A 91 -3.65 9.91 18.11
N ASP A 92 -4.48 8.99 18.60
CA ASP A 92 -5.34 8.04 17.89
C ASP A 92 -4.70 7.15 16.82
N VAL A 93 -4.28 5.95 17.22
CA VAL A 93 -3.75 4.88 16.33
C VAL A 93 -4.79 4.43 15.30
N ASP A 94 -6.08 4.53 15.62
CA ASP A 94 -7.18 4.11 14.75
C ASP A 94 -7.27 4.92 13.43
N LYS A 95 -6.67 6.10 13.38
CA LYS A 95 -6.68 6.98 12.19
C LYS A 95 -5.74 6.56 11.07
N TYR A 96 -4.90 5.56 11.30
CA TYR A 96 -3.86 5.17 10.35
C TYR A 96 -4.09 3.81 9.69
N ILE A 97 -5.15 3.10 10.08
CA ILE A 97 -5.51 1.83 9.47
C ILE A 97 -6.37 2.11 8.24
N VAL A 98 -5.91 1.63 7.11
CA VAL A 98 -6.62 1.74 5.84
C VAL A 98 -6.91 0.36 5.27
N ALA A 99 -7.95 0.28 4.46
CA ALA A 99 -8.31 -0.92 3.72
C ALA A 99 -8.75 -0.56 2.31
N SER A 100 -8.49 -1.45 1.39
CA SER A 100 -8.98 -1.38 0.02
C SER A 100 -9.40 -2.75 -0.47
N SER A 101 -10.26 -2.76 -1.47
CA SER A 101 -10.62 -3.99 -2.18
C SER A 101 -10.67 -3.73 -3.68
N GLY A 102 -10.59 -4.78 -4.47
CA GLY A 102 -10.63 -4.61 -5.91
C GLY A 102 -10.40 -5.89 -6.68
N LEU A 103 -10.14 -5.68 -7.96
CA LEU A 103 -9.84 -6.75 -8.91
C LEU A 103 -8.51 -6.44 -9.61
N GLU A 104 -7.71 -7.48 -9.79
CA GLU A 104 -6.47 -7.41 -10.54
C GLU A 104 -6.50 -8.44 -11.67
N LEU A 105 -6.13 -8.01 -12.87
CA LEU A 105 -5.85 -8.88 -13.99
C LEU A 105 -4.34 -9.13 -14.04
N ARG A 106 -3.95 -10.38 -14.00
CA ARG A 106 -2.57 -10.84 -14.19
C ARG A 106 -2.45 -11.55 -15.53
N TRP A 107 -1.45 -11.16 -16.29
CA TRP A 107 -1.12 -11.81 -17.54
C TRP A 107 0.36 -12.16 -17.57
N ARG A 108 0.63 -13.46 -17.65
CA ARG A 108 1.99 -13.95 -17.86
C ARG A 108 2.30 -13.95 -19.35
N SER A 109 2.78 -12.80 -19.83
CA SER A 109 3.09 -12.64 -21.25
C SER A 109 4.52 -13.16 -21.58
N PRO A 110 4.80 -13.49 -22.84
CA PRO A 110 6.16 -13.83 -23.29
C PRO A 110 7.19 -12.71 -23.10
N MET A 111 6.74 -11.48 -22.97
CA MET A 111 7.57 -10.30 -22.76
C MET A 111 7.75 -9.91 -21.30
N GLY A 112 7.10 -10.62 -20.39
CA GLY A 112 7.09 -10.38 -18.96
C GLY A 112 5.70 -10.42 -18.37
N ASP A 113 5.64 -10.47 -17.06
CA ASP A 113 4.37 -10.49 -16.32
C ASP A 113 3.76 -9.08 -16.29
N LEU A 114 2.48 -8.97 -16.63
CA LEU A 114 1.72 -7.73 -16.61
C LEU A 114 0.63 -7.81 -15.55
N ARG A 115 0.43 -6.72 -14.81
CA ARG A 115 -0.62 -6.57 -13.81
C ARG A 115 -1.37 -5.27 -14.04
N ILE A 116 -2.68 -5.36 -14.03
CA ILE A 116 -3.58 -4.20 -14.01
C ILE A 116 -4.52 -4.40 -12.84
N ALA A 117 -4.50 -3.51 -11.89
CA ALA A 117 -5.39 -3.56 -10.72
C ALA A 117 -6.32 -2.36 -10.70
N TYR A 118 -7.56 -2.60 -10.35
CA TYR A 118 -8.52 -1.56 -9.97
C TYR A 118 -8.84 -1.72 -8.49
N GLY A 119 -8.37 -0.79 -7.68
CA GLY A 119 -8.56 -0.76 -6.24
C GLY A 119 -9.50 0.35 -5.81
N ILE A 120 -10.39 0.03 -4.88
CA ILE A 120 -11.35 0.96 -4.27
C ILE A 120 -10.99 1.10 -2.80
N PRO A 121 -10.62 2.30 -2.32
CA PRO A 121 -10.46 2.56 -0.89
C PRO A 121 -11.76 2.28 -0.12
N MET A 122 -11.67 1.53 0.98
CA MET A 122 -12.83 1.18 1.82
C MET A 122 -12.87 1.97 3.12
N VAL A 123 -11.72 2.36 3.63
CA VAL A 123 -11.59 3.12 4.87
C VAL A 123 -10.66 4.29 4.60
N GLN A 124 -11.16 5.49 4.83
CA GLN A 124 -10.39 6.71 4.73
C GLN A 124 -10.74 7.58 5.94
N ASP A 125 -9.73 7.84 6.75
CA ASP A 125 -9.88 8.70 7.94
C ASP A 125 -9.18 10.06 7.74
N TYR A 126 -9.18 10.56 6.51
CA TYR A 126 -8.71 11.88 6.19
C TYR A 126 -9.83 12.71 5.58
N ASP A 127 -9.91 13.96 6.00
CA ASP A 127 -10.82 15.02 5.61
C ASP A 127 -10.71 15.41 4.10
N LYS A 128 -10.56 14.39 3.24
CA LYS A 128 -10.54 14.52 1.79
C LYS A 128 -11.59 13.62 1.19
N ASP A 129 -12.28 14.11 0.19
CA ASP A 129 -13.19 13.36 -0.66
C ASP A 129 -12.60 11.99 -0.99
N MET A 130 -13.38 10.92 -0.76
CA MET A 130 -12.96 9.56 -1.09
C MET A 130 -12.50 9.52 -2.54
N PRO A 131 -11.24 9.14 -2.84
CA PRO A 131 -10.86 8.94 -4.21
C PRO A 131 -11.74 7.83 -4.78
N SER A 132 -12.47 8.14 -5.84
CA SER A 132 -13.06 7.13 -6.70
C SER A 132 -11.97 6.17 -7.12
N GLY A 133 -12.20 4.88 -7.02
CA GLY A 133 -11.22 3.82 -7.25
C GLY A 133 -10.12 4.14 -8.28
N ARG A 134 -8.97 3.54 -8.08
CA ARG A 134 -7.76 3.82 -8.86
C ARG A 134 -7.36 2.63 -9.71
N ILE A 135 -6.97 2.90 -10.95
CA ILE A 135 -6.34 1.92 -11.83
C ILE A 135 -4.83 2.04 -11.67
N GLU A 136 -4.18 0.91 -11.44
CA GLU A 136 -2.74 0.79 -11.33
C GLU A 136 -2.21 -0.24 -12.32
N PHE A 137 -1.04 0.02 -12.86
CA PHE A 137 -0.37 -0.85 -13.81
C PHE A 137 1.04 -1.17 -13.32
N SER A 138 1.44 -2.42 -13.46
CA SER A 138 2.81 -2.85 -13.17
C SER A 138 3.26 -3.89 -14.20
N MET A 139 4.52 -3.81 -14.58
CA MET A 139 5.19 -4.77 -15.46
C MET A 139 6.48 -5.24 -14.79
N GLY A 140 6.71 -6.54 -14.72
CA GLY A 140 7.90 -7.11 -14.11
C GLY A 140 7.71 -8.56 -13.69
N GLN A 141 8.71 -9.11 -12.99
CA GLN A 141 8.60 -10.44 -12.41
C GLN A 141 7.89 -10.35 -11.05
N PHE A 142 6.88 -11.19 -10.84
CA PHE A 142 6.14 -11.27 -9.59
C PHE A 142 6.54 -12.53 -8.84
N PHE A 143 7.21 -12.33 -7.76
CA PHE A 143 7.54 -13.41 -6.84
C PHE A 143 6.69 -13.33 -5.57
#